data_87592808665a156d9e5d6b7038c6e364
#
_entry.id   87592808665a156d9e5d6b7038c6e364
#
_cell.length_a   1.000
_cell.length_b   1.000
_cell.length_c   1.000
_cell.angle_alpha   90.00
_cell.angle_beta   90.00
_cell.angle_gamma   90.00
#
_symmetry.space_group_name_H-M   'P 1'
#
loop_
_entity.id
_entity.type
_entity.pdbx_description
1 polymer ?
#
loop_
_entity_poly.entity_id
_entity_poly.type
_entity_poly.pdbx_seq_one_letter_code
_entity_poly.pdbx_strand_id
1 'polypeptide(L)'
;MFFHKLSAYYRKILYNRDSLIIFDEVQRYPQARELIKYLVQDGRYDYLETGSLISLKVNIENIVIPSEEEHIEMFPMDFEEFLWALGDETTVPYLQDCFEKMQPLGQAMHRRVMNDFRQYILTGGMPQVVDIYRKTKSFEDADRIKKRILTLYRQDITKFARGYEAKVLAVFDELPSQLSKTEKKYKLSEISKGARFRDYENAFMWLAEAMIVNNCYNATEPTVGLAMSEEHTTRKCYMADTGLLVAHSFMDDKFTDNELYRDILLDRLHVNEGMLMENIVAQELRASGHKLFFYSRSDTNNRENNMEIDFLIRKKRKICPIEVKSGVYRKHSSLDKFRSKFKGKIGQPYILYTKDVFVKEEVIHLPIYMAMFL
;
A
#
# COMPACT_ATOMS: atom_id res chain seq x y z
N MET A 1 -36.44 9.08 21.86
CA MET A 1 -37.16 9.49 20.63
C MET A 1 -36.38 9.20 19.36
N PHE A 2 -35.06 9.48 19.31
CA PHE A 2 -34.19 9.24 18.12
C PHE A 2 -34.23 7.79 17.62
N PHE A 3 -33.93 6.81 18.47
CA PHE A 3 -33.91 5.39 18.08
C PHE A 3 -35.24 4.83 17.63
N HIS A 4 -36.35 5.30 18.22
CA HIS A 4 -37.71 4.91 17.76
C HIS A 4 -38.00 5.41 16.36
N LYS A 5 -37.55 6.65 16.02
CA LYS A 5 -37.69 7.19 14.67
C LYS A 5 -36.80 6.39 13.68
N LEU A 6 -35.58 6.02 14.10
CA LEU A 6 -34.65 5.24 13.29
C LEU A 6 -35.27 3.85 13.00
N SER A 7 -35.76 3.14 14.03
CA SER A 7 -36.43 1.86 13.87
C SER A 7 -37.66 1.96 12.95
N ALA A 8 -38.47 2.98 13.10
CA ALA A 8 -39.66 3.19 12.27
C ALA A 8 -39.29 3.48 10.81
N TYR A 9 -38.28 4.34 10.59
CA TYR A 9 -37.82 4.73 9.26
C TYR A 9 -37.26 3.55 8.47
N TYR A 10 -36.40 2.75 9.10
CA TYR A 10 -35.77 1.58 8.45
C TYR A 10 -36.61 0.30 8.60
N ARG A 11 -37.73 0.35 9.31
CA ARG A 11 -38.61 -0.83 9.61
C ARG A 11 -37.83 -1.99 10.23
N LYS A 12 -36.88 -1.66 11.14
CA LYS A 12 -36.04 -2.63 11.85
C LYS A 12 -36.15 -2.44 13.33
N ILE A 13 -36.20 -3.56 14.06
CA ILE A 13 -36.16 -3.56 15.53
C ILE A 13 -34.66 -3.44 15.91
N LEU A 14 -34.40 -2.52 16.85
CA LEU A 14 -33.06 -2.38 17.43
C LEU A 14 -33.05 -3.14 18.77
N TYR A 15 -32.09 -4.04 18.89
CA TYR A 15 -31.89 -4.85 20.09
C TYR A 15 -30.75 -4.27 20.93
N ASN A 16 -31.01 -4.13 22.24
CA ASN A 16 -30.04 -3.57 23.17
C ASN A 16 -28.80 -4.44 23.23
N ARG A 17 -27.60 -3.84 23.03
CA ARG A 17 -26.28 -4.49 23.01
C ARG A 17 -26.09 -5.56 21.93
N ASP A 18 -26.94 -5.57 20.89
CA ASP A 18 -26.89 -6.53 19.79
C ASP A 18 -27.13 -5.87 18.41
N SER A 19 -27.38 -4.57 18.37
CA SER A 19 -27.57 -3.83 17.12
C SER A 19 -26.41 -2.88 16.88
N LEU A 20 -25.84 -2.93 15.66
CA LEU A 20 -24.88 -1.98 15.16
C LEU A 20 -25.59 -0.88 14.35
N ILE A 21 -25.30 0.37 14.65
CA ILE A 21 -25.77 1.54 13.90
C ILE A 21 -24.62 2.13 13.11
N ILE A 22 -24.77 2.18 11.77
CA ILE A 22 -23.75 2.66 10.86
C ILE A 22 -24.11 4.07 10.39
N PHE A 23 -23.21 5.03 10.63
CA PHE A 23 -23.27 6.38 10.09
C PHE A 23 -22.39 6.43 8.84
N ASP A 24 -23.00 6.28 7.67
CA ASP A 24 -22.30 6.25 6.40
C ASP A 24 -22.04 7.67 5.88
N GLU A 25 -20.83 7.90 5.35
CA GLU A 25 -20.40 9.21 4.82
C GLU A 25 -20.57 10.35 5.85
N VAL A 26 -20.12 10.13 7.09
CA VAL A 26 -20.34 11.03 8.24
C VAL A 26 -19.81 12.45 8.00
N GLN A 27 -18.84 12.64 7.10
CA GLN A 27 -18.33 13.96 6.72
C GLN A 27 -19.36 14.85 6.02
N ARG A 28 -20.46 14.27 5.52
CA ARG A 28 -21.58 15.05 4.93
C ARG A 28 -22.44 15.71 6.01
N TYR A 29 -22.36 15.23 7.25
CA TYR A 29 -23.07 15.80 8.40
C TYR A 29 -22.17 15.82 9.62
N PRO A 30 -21.18 16.73 9.68
CA PRO A 30 -20.16 16.77 10.72
C PRO A 30 -20.72 16.86 12.15
N GLN A 31 -21.89 17.51 12.33
CA GLN A 31 -22.55 17.63 13.63
C GLN A 31 -22.95 16.25 14.22
N ALA A 32 -23.13 15.22 13.38
CA ALA A 32 -23.40 13.88 13.88
C ALA A 32 -22.25 13.36 14.75
N ARG A 33 -20.99 13.67 14.39
CA ARG A 33 -19.81 13.23 15.15
C ARG A 33 -19.77 13.80 16.57
N GLU A 34 -20.20 15.04 16.78
CA GLU A 34 -20.28 15.63 18.12
C GLU A 34 -21.28 14.88 19.01
N LEU A 35 -22.31 14.28 18.40
CA LEU A 35 -23.36 13.56 19.12
C LEU A 35 -22.97 12.10 19.41
N ILE A 36 -22.02 11.51 18.71
CA ILE A 36 -21.61 10.11 18.91
C ILE A 36 -21.15 9.85 20.33
N LYS A 37 -20.41 10.77 20.94
CA LYS A 37 -20.04 10.67 22.36
C LYS A 37 -21.24 10.38 23.27
N TYR A 38 -22.33 11.09 23.06
CA TYR A 38 -23.54 10.90 23.88
C TYR A 38 -24.25 9.59 23.56
N LEU A 39 -24.18 9.14 22.29
CA LEU A 39 -24.74 7.86 21.88
C LEU A 39 -23.94 6.69 22.47
N VAL A 40 -22.61 6.78 22.50
CA VAL A 40 -21.73 5.81 23.14
C VAL A 40 -21.97 5.76 24.65
N GLN A 41 -22.11 6.92 25.31
CA GLN A 41 -22.43 7.02 26.74
C GLN A 41 -23.79 6.41 27.11
N ASP A 42 -24.77 6.48 26.21
CA ASP A 42 -26.06 5.84 26.37
C ASP A 42 -25.97 4.29 26.44
N GLY A 43 -24.95 3.71 25.81
CA GLY A 43 -24.51 2.32 25.95
C GLY A 43 -25.46 1.27 25.41
N ARG A 44 -26.54 1.65 24.69
CA ARG A 44 -27.52 0.71 24.14
C ARG A 44 -27.10 -0.02 22.90
N TYR A 45 -26.31 0.62 22.05
CA TYR A 45 -25.95 0.10 20.72
C TYR A 45 -24.47 0.31 20.46
N ASP A 46 -23.93 -0.43 19.52
CA ASP A 46 -22.61 -0.21 18.95
C ASP A 46 -22.72 0.68 17.72
N TYR A 47 -21.65 1.44 17.43
CA TYR A 47 -21.65 2.45 16.38
C TYR A 47 -20.44 2.26 15.48
N LEU A 48 -20.64 2.44 14.17
CA LEU A 48 -19.61 2.48 13.16
C LEU A 48 -19.80 3.75 12.33
N GLU A 49 -18.72 4.48 12.11
CA GLU A 49 -18.69 5.62 11.20
C GLU A 49 -17.87 5.28 9.96
N THR A 50 -18.39 5.61 8.78
CA THR A 50 -17.62 5.57 7.56
C THR A 50 -17.43 6.98 7.02
N GLY A 51 -16.31 7.20 6.31
CA GLY A 51 -16.06 8.48 5.68
C GLY A 51 -14.70 8.56 5.01
N SER A 52 -14.58 9.42 4.02
CA SER A 52 -13.30 9.73 3.39
C SER A 52 -12.44 10.54 4.36
N LEU A 53 -11.21 10.07 4.59
CA LEU A 53 -10.26 10.70 5.53
C LEU A 53 -9.97 12.17 5.18
N ILE A 54 -9.89 12.47 3.89
CA ILE A 54 -9.67 13.83 3.36
C ILE A 54 -10.81 14.75 3.77
N SER A 55 -12.04 14.32 3.53
CA SER A 55 -13.23 15.11 3.84
C SER A 55 -13.43 15.26 5.34
N LEU A 56 -13.06 14.24 6.13
CA LEU A 56 -13.11 14.30 7.58
C LEU A 56 -12.16 15.39 8.12
N LYS A 57 -10.91 15.45 7.67
CA LYS A 57 -9.93 16.43 8.15
C LYS A 57 -10.29 17.88 7.79
N VAL A 58 -10.76 18.12 6.58
CA VAL A 58 -11.16 19.48 6.15
C VAL A 58 -12.37 19.99 6.93
N ASN A 59 -13.27 19.10 7.36
CA ASN A 59 -14.49 19.48 8.07
C ASN A 59 -14.35 19.46 9.60
N ILE A 60 -13.20 19.04 10.14
CA ILE A 60 -12.97 18.88 11.60
C ILE A 60 -12.31 20.12 12.25
N GLU A 61 -11.93 21.15 11.52
CA GLU A 61 -11.23 22.32 12.11
C GLU A 61 -11.94 22.91 13.35
N ASN A 62 -13.21 22.54 13.61
CA ASN A 62 -13.99 22.98 14.78
C ASN A 62 -14.73 21.88 15.52
N ILE A 63 -14.44 20.59 15.26
CA ILE A 63 -15.15 19.45 15.89
C ILE A 63 -14.21 18.74 16.86
N VAL A 64 -14.65 18.57 18.11
CA VAL A 64 -13.94 17.75 19.10
C VAL A 64 -14.17 16.28 18.75
N ILE A 65 -13.10 15.58 18.36
CA ILE A 65 -13.14 14.14 18.12
C ILE A 65 -13.36 13.46 19.46
N PRO A 66 -14.37 12.57 19.59
CA PRO A 66 -14.58 11.81 20.80
C PRO A 66 -13.35 10.93 21.12
N SER A 67 -12.99 10.84 22.40
CA SER A 67 -11.90 9.96 22.86
C SER A 67 -12.26 8.47 22.82
N GLU A 68 -13.50 8.18 22.53
CA GLU A 68 -14.12 6.85 22.47
C GLU A 68 -14.06 6.20 21.08
N GLU A 69 -13.40 6.86 20.10
CA GLU A 69 -13.26 6.34 18.73
C GLU A 69 -12.00 5.48 18.59
N GLU A 70 -12.15 4.34 17.92
CA GLU A 70 -11.05 3.55 17.38
C GLU A 70 -11.01 3.69 15.85
N HIS A 71 -9.86 4.06 15.30
CA HIS A 71 -9.70 4.25 13.87
C HIS A 71 -9.28 2.96 13.17
N ILE A 72 -10.04 2.57 12.16
CA ILE A 72 -9.71 1.47 11.26
C ILE A 72 -9.38 2.03 9.89
N GLU A 73 -8.13 1.84 9.44
CA GLU A 73 -7.72 2.20 8.08
C GLU A 73 -8.15 1.10 7.11
N MET A 74 -8.91 1.46 6.06
CA MET A 74 -9.31 0.55 4.99
C MET A 74 -8.34 0.67 3.82
N PHE A 75 -7.48 -0.32 3.67
CA PHE A 75 -6.56 -0.43 2.52
C PHE A 75 -7.26 -1.02 1.30
N PRO A 76 -6.69 -0.88 0.08
CA PRO A 76 -7.06 -1.76 -1.03
C PRO A 76 -6.97 -3.22 -0.61
N MET A 77 -7.81 -4.07 -1.19
CA MET A 77 -7.78 -5.52 -0.93
C MET A 77 -6.36 -6.05 -1.11
N ASP A 78 -5.88 -6.83 -0.16
CA ASP A 78 -4.63 -7.57 -0.28
C ASP A 78 -4.77 -8.80 -1.17
N PHE A 79 -3.70 -9.58 -1.31
CA PHE A 79 -3.75 -10.76 -2.17
C PHE A 79 -4.69 -11.86 -1.65
N GLU A 80 -4.82 -12.02 -0.33
CA GLU A 80 -5.76 -12.95 0.27
C GLU A 80 -7.20 -12.58 -0.04
N GLU A 81 -7.56 -11.31 0.19
CA GLU A 81 -8.91 -10.80 -0.09
C GLU A 81 -9.25 -10.85 -1.59
N PHE A 82 -8.24 -10.62 -2.46
CA PHE A 82 -8.40 -10.80 -3.91
C PHE A 82 -8.72 -12.24 -4.26
N LEU A 83 -8.03 -13.22 -3.69
CA LEU A 83 -8.32 -14.64 -3.90
C LEU A 83 -9.70 -15.02 -3.38
N TRP A 84 -10.11 -14.54 -2.20
CA TRP A 84 -11.48 -14.73 -1.67
C TRP A 84 -12.53 -14.17 -2.62
N ALA A 85 -12.32 -12.99 -3.15
CA ALA A 85 -13.23 -12.39 -4.12
C ALA A 85 -13.37 -13.23 -5.40
N LEU A 86 -12.33 -13.97 -5.77
CA LEU A 86 -12.36 -14.93 -6.88
C LEU A 86 -12.92 -16.31 -6.51
N GLY A 87 -13.22 -16.56 -5.21
CA GLY A 87 -13.76 -17.81 -4.69
C GLY A 87 -12.71 -18.84 -4.25
N ASP A 88 -11.45 -18.41 -4.06
CA ASP A 88 -10.37 -19.26 -3.56
C ASP A 88 -10.05 -18.92 -2.10
N GLU A 89 -10.56 -19.73 -1.17
CA GLU A 89 -10.32 -19.63 0.27
C GLU A 89 -9.25 -20.62 0.75
N THR A 90 -8.70 -21.44 -0.14
CA THR A 90 -7.84 -22.58 0.22
C THR A 90 -6.35 -22.34 -0.05
N THR A 91 -6.04 -21.47 -0.98
CA THR A 91 -4.65 -21.22 -1.39
C THR A 91 -3.86 -20.55 -0.26
N VAL A 92 -4.38 -19.50 0.39
CA VAL A 92 -3.63 -18.75 1.42
C VAL A 92 -3.32 -19.60 2.65
N PRO A 93 -4.23 -20.38 3.24
CA PRO A 93 -3.89 -21.30 4.32
C PRO A 93 -2.74 -22.26 3.97
N TYR A 94 -2.70 -22.77 2.73
CA TYR A 94 -1.60 -23.60 2.26
C TYR A 94 -0.28 -22.83 2.14
N LEU A 95 -0.33 -21.58 1.63
CA LEU A 95 0.85 -20.70 1.56
C LEU A 95 1.40 -20.39 2.94
N GLN A 96 0.53 -20.14 3.92
CA GLN A 96 0.90 -19.89 5.30
C GLN A 96 1.61 -21.10 5.91
N ASP A 97 1.10 -22.31 5.69
CA ASP A 97 1.74 -23.55 6.16
C ASP A 97 3.15 -23.74 5.54
N CYS A 98 3.30 -23.45 4.24
CA CYS A 98 4.60 -23.48 3.57
C CYS A 98 5.56 -22.40 4.12
N PHE A 99 5.05 -21.20 4.40
CA PHE A 99 5.81 -20.09 4.99
C PHE A 99 6.29 -20.43 6.40
N GLU A 100 5.42 -20.94 7.27
CA GLU A 100 5.77 -21.29 8.64
C GLU A 100 6.81 -22.41 8.71
N LYS A 101 6.71 -23.40 7.82
CA LYS A 101 7.63 -24.54 7.73
C LYS A 101 8.88 -24.25 6.88
N MET A 102 8.95 -23.08 6.23
CA MET A 102 9.99 -22.74 5.24
C MET A 102 10.16 -23.82 4.16
N GLN A 103 9.04 -24.36 3.68
CA GLN A 103 9.02 -25.42 2.67
C GLN A 103 8.62 -24.88 1.30
N PRO A 104 9.26 -25.34 0.21
CA PRO A 104 8.86 -24.95 -1.14
C PRO A 104 7.48 -25.53 -1.48
N LEU A 105 6.70 -24.74 -2.27
CA LEU A 105 5.38 -25.16 -2.76
C LEU A 105 5.46 -26.27 -3.81
N GLY A 106 6.60 -26.38 -4.48
CA GLY A 106 6.75 -27.19 -5.68
C GLY A 106 6.33 -26.43 -6.95
N GLN A 107 6.93 -26.83 -8.08
CA GLN A 107 6.89 -26.08 -9.33
C GLN A 107 5.46 -25.82 -9.84
N ALA A 108 4.56 -26.77 -9.75
CA ALA A 108 3.20 -26.64 -10.27
C ALA A 108 2.39 -25.61 -9.48
N MET A 109 2.40 -25.72 -8.14
CA MET A 109 1.66 -24.85 -7.26
C MET A 109 2.24 -23.43 -7.27
N HIS A 110 3.57 -23.30 -7.18
CA HIS A 110 4.25 -22.01 -7.28
C HIS A 110 3.88 -21.28 -8.59
N ARG A 111 3.88 -21.97 -9.73
CA ARG A 111 3.53 -21.37 -11.03
C ARG A 111 2.08 -20.89 -11.07
N ARG A 112 1.15 -21.67 -10.50
CA ARG A 112 -0.27 -21.30 -10.39
C ARG A 112 -0.42 -20.02 -9.56
N VAL A 113 0.09 -20.02 -8.33
CA VAL A 113 -0.02 -18.88 -7.42
C VAL A 113 0.65 -17.63 -7.98
N MET A 114 1.82 -17.77 -8.62
CA MET A 114 2.50 -16.65 -9.27
C MET A 114 1.66 -16.06 -10.41
N ASN A 115 0.94 -16.89 -11.16
CA ASN A 115 0.02 -16.41 -12.19
C ASN A 115 -1.16 -15.63 -11.59
N ASP A 116 -1.75 -16.13 -10.51
CA ASP A 116 -2.85 -15.45 -9.80
C ASP A 116 -2.35 -14.13 -9.18
N PHE A 117 -1.15 -14.10 -8.62
CA PHE A 117 -0.53 -12.91 -8.08
C PHE A 117 -0.23 -11.85 -9.16
N ARG A 118 0.21 -12.26 -10.35
CA ARG A 118 0.37 -11.34 -11.48
C ARG A 118 -0.97 -10.74 -11.93
N GLN A 119 -2.05 -11.51 -11.92
CA GLN A 119 -3.39 -10.99 -12.18
C GLN A 119 -3.77 -9.93 -11.13
N TYR A 120 -3.48 -10.19 -9.85
CA TYR A 120 -3.69 -9.23 -8.77
C TYR A 120 -2.87 -7.95 -8.98
N ILE A 121 -1.58 -8.02 -9.30
CA ILE A 121 -0.75 -6.85 -9.61
C ILE A 121 -1.39 -5.97 -10.68
N LEU A 122 -1.94 -6.58 -11.74
CA LEU A 122 -2.55 -5.87 -12.87
C LEU A 122 -3.94 -5.33 -12.55
N THR A 123 -4.74 -6.08 -11.80
CA THR A 123 -6.09 -5.68 -11.40
C THR A 123 -6.04 -4.64 -10.29
N GLY A 124 -5.19 -4.85 -9.29
CA GLY A 124 -5.15 -4.12 -8.04
C GLY A 124 -6.17 -4.65 -7.03
N GLY A 125 -6.20 -3.99 -5.86
CA GLY A 125 -7.09 -4.32 -4.75
C GLY A 125 -8.29 -3.39 -4.60
N MET A 126 -8.56 -2.49 -5.54
CA MET A 126 -9.75 -1.63 -5.46
C MET A 126 -11.03 -2.46 -5.64
N PRO A 127 -11.96 -2.51 -4.64
CA PRO A 127 -13.10 -3.44 -4.67
C PRO A 127 -13.94 -3.36 -5.93
N GLN A 128 -14.18 -2.17 -6.49
CA GLN A 128 -14.93 -1.99 -7.74
C GLN A 128 -14.20 -2.59 -8.94
N VAL A 129 -12.86 -2.53 -8.94
CA VAL A 129 -12.03 -3.09 -10.02
C VAL A 129 -12.00 -4.61 -9.92
N VAL A 130 -11.85 -5.14 -8.71
CA VAL A 130 -11.86 -6.59 -8.45
C VAL A 130 -13.21 -7.20 -8.82
N ASP A 131 -14.33 -6.54 -8.48
CA ASP A 131 -15.67 -7.03 -8.79
C ASP A 131 -15.93 -7.10 -10.31
N ILE A 132 -15.54 -6.05 -11.07
CA ILE A 132 -15.70 -6.09 -12.53
C ILE A 132 -14.79 -7.16 -13.14
N TYR A 133 -13.53 -7.26 -12.70
CA TYR A 133 -12.62 -8.30 -13.19
C TYR A 133 -13.13 -9.70 -12.88
N ARG A 134 -13.64 -9.94 -11.68
CA ARG A 134 -14.27 -11.22 -11.29
C ARG A 134 -15.39 -11.62 -12.24
N LYS A 135 -16.25 -10.66 -12.62
CA LYS A 135 -17.43 -10.89 -13.48
C LYS A 135 -17.06 -11.08 -14.96
N THR A 136 -16.12 -10.30 -15.48
CA THR A 136 -15.85 -10.24 -16.92
C THR A 136 -14.57 -10.96 -17.35
N LYS A 137 -13.63 -11.15 -16.41
CA LYS A 137 -12.26 -11.62 -16.69
C LYS A 137 -11.52 -10.75 -17.71
N SER A 138 -11.93 -9.49 -17.85
CA SER A 138 -11.40 -8.50 -18.77
C SER A 138 -10.56 -7.47 -18.04
N PHE A 139 -9.29 -7.36 -18.40
CA PHE A 139 -8.42 -6.28 -17.93
C PHE A 139 -8.81 -4.92 -18.51
N GLU A 140 -9.37 -4.90 -19.73
CA GLU A 140 -9.88 -3.67 -20.35
C GLU A 140 -11.02 -3.05 -19.53
N ASP A 141 -11.99 -3.87 -19.09
CA ASP A 141 -13.09 -3.38 -18.26
C ASP A 141 -12.58 -2.91 -16.88
N ALA A 142 -11.63 -3.65 -16.30
CA ALA A 142 -10.94 -3.25 -15.06
C ALA A 142 -10.21 -1.92 -15.24
N ASP A 143 -9.51 -1.71 -16.38
CA ASP A 143 -8.77 -0.49 -16.67
C ASP A 143 -9.67 0.75 -16.77
N ARG A 144 -10.84 0.61 -17.39
CA ARG A 144 -11.83 1.70 -17.43
C ARG A 144 -12.22 2.18 -16.03
N ILE A 145 -12.41 1.25 -15.09
CA ILE A 145 -12.74 1.62 -13.70
C ILE A 145 -11.54 2.26 -13.01
N LYS A 146 -10.32 1.71 -13.20
CA LYS A 146 -9.09 2.28 -12.63
C LYS A 146 -8.86 3.72 -13.11
N LYS A 147 -8.97 3.98 -14.41
CA LYS A 147 -8.84 5.33 -14.98
C LYS A 147 -9.90 6.29 -14.45
N ARG A 148 -11.12 5.82 -14.22
CA ARG A 148 -12.16 6.60 -13.56
C ARG A 148 -11.78 6.96 -12.12
N ILE A 149 -11.26 6.00 -11.35
CA ILE A 149 -10.79 6.25 -9.96
C ILE A 149 -9.67 7.29 -9.96
N LEU A 150 -8.67 7.16 -10.85
CA LEU A 150 -7.58 8.14 -10.98
C LEU A 150 -8.09 9.54 -11.33
N THR A 151 -9.10 9.63 -12.19
CA THR A 151 -9.76 10.91 -12.52
C THR A 151 -10.46 11.51 -11.29
N LEU A 152 -11.14 10.68 -10.48
CA LEU A 152 -11.75 11.13 -9.22
C LEU A 152 -10.70 11.61 -8.23
N TYR A 153 -9.55 10.93 -8.09
CA TYR A 153 -8.44 11.38 -7.25
C TYR A 153 -7.94 12.77 -7.65
N ARG A 154 -7.78 13.04 -8.95
CA ARG A 154 -7.39 14.37 -9.45
C ARG A 154 -8.43 15.44 -9.10
N GLN A 155 -9.71 15.12 -9.21
CA GLN A 155 -10.79 16.03 -8.80
C GLN A 155 -10.78 16.31 -7.30
N ASP A 156 -10.56 15.29 -6.49
CA ASP A 156 -10.46 15.42 -5.03
C ASP A 156 -9.24 16.24 -4.62
N ILE A 157 -8.08 16.03 -5.26
CA ILE A 157 -6.89 16.86 -5.06
C ILE A 157 -7.24 18.34 -5.33
N THR A 158 -7.85 18.63 -6.48
CA THR A 158 -8.21 20.00 -6.85
C THR A 158 -9.20 20.62 -5.87
N LYS A 159 -10.12 19.81 -5.32
CA LYS A 159 -11.16 20.30 -4.42
C LYS A 159 -10.68 20.50 -2.99
N PHE A 160 -9.81 19.62 -2.49
CA PHE A 160 -9.51 19.50 -1.06
C PHE A 160 -8.09 19.90 -0.67
N ALA A 161 -7.10 19.88 -1.59
CA ALA A 161 -5.72 20.27 -1.29
C ALA A 161 -5.52 21.80 -1.39
N ARG A 162 -6.41 22.57 -0.77
CA ARG A 162 -6.48 24.04 -0.90
C ARG A 162 -5.14 24.72 -0.57
N GLY A 163 -4.65 25.52 -1.52
CA GLY A 163 -3.43 26.32 -1.39
C GLY A 163 -2.15 25.60 -1.80
N TYR A 164 -2.21 24.29 -2.09
CA TYR A 164 -1.07 23.50 -2.60
C TYR A 164 -1.47 22.43 -3.63
N GLU A 165 -2.63 22.60 -4.25
CA GLU A 165 -3.20 21.68 -5.26
C GLU A 165 -2.19 21.36 -6.37
N ALA A 166 -1.53 22.39 -6.90
CA ALA A 166 -0.55 22.24 -7.98
C ALA A 166 0.64 21.35 -7.57
N LYS A 167 1.08 21.44 -6.30
CA LYS A 167 2.18 20.63 -5.79
C LYS A 167 1.74 19.18 -5.57
N VAL A 168 0.52 18.96 -5.05
CA VAL A 168 -0.05 17.62 -4.86
C VAL A 168 -0.24 16.93 -6.20
N LEU A 169 -0.82 17.63 -7.21
CA LEU A 169 -0.96 17.12 -8.57
C LEU A 169 0.39 16.79 -9.18
N ALA A 170 1.39 17.68 -9.05
CA ALA A 170 2.71 17.44 -9.60
C ALA A 170 3.40 16.20 -8.98
N VAL A 171 3.27 15.99 -7.66
CA VAL A 171 3.78 14.78 -7.02
C VAL A 171 3.02 13.55 -7.50
N PHE A 172 1.70 13.62 -7.60
CA PHE A 172 0.86 12.52 -8.04
C PHE A 172 1.16 12.10 -9.48
N ASP A 173 1.24 13.07 -10.40
CA ASP A 173 1.47 12.82 -11.83
C ASP A 173 2.86 12.23 -12.12
N GLU A 174 3.86 12.58 -11.33
CA GLU A 174 5.22 12.06 -11.48
C GLU A 174 5.44 10.67 -10.87
N LEU A 175 4.48 10.09 -10.14
CA LEU A 175 4.65 8.79 -9.48
C LEU A 175 5.11 7.68 -10.42
N PRO A 176 4.49 7.45 -11.60
CA PRO A 176 4.94 6.39 -12.51
C PRO A 176 6.37 6.61 -13.01
N SER A 177 6.71 7.85 -13.37
CA SER A 177 8.04 8.24 -13.83
C SER A 177 9.09 8.01 -12.74
N GLN A 178 8.83 8.45 -11.50
CA GLN A 178 9.73 8.28 -10.37
C GLN A 178 9.97 6.80 -10.04
N LEU A 179 8.91 6.00 -10.01
CA LEU A 179 8.98 4.57 -9.69
C LEU A 179 9.59 3.73 -10.82
N SER A 180 9.55 4.20 -12.06
CA SER A 180 10.16 3.51 -13.21
C SER A 180 11.70 3.54 -13.19
N LYS A 181 12.32 4.42 -12.41
CA LYS A 181 13.78 4.56 -12.35
C LYS A 181 14.44 3.45 -11.55
N THR A 182 15.73 3.24 -11.80
CA THR A 182 16.53 2.31 -11.00
C THR A 182 16.60 2.76 -9.53
N GLU A 183 16.76 4.07 -9.29
CA GLU A 183 16.75 4.66 -7.96
C GLU A 183 15.36 5.20 -7.66
N LYS A 184 14.64 4.56 -6.75
CA LYS A 184 13.23 4.87 -6.39
C LYS A 184 13.08 6.04 -5.41
N LYS A 185 14.18 6.63 -4.93
CA LYS A 185 14.13 7.85 -4.12
C LYS A 185 13.50 8.98 -4.94
N TYR A 186 12.50 9.61 -4.38
CA TYR A 186 11.75 10.64 -5.08
C TYR A 186 12.63 11.87 -5.37
N LYS A 187 12.77 12.27 -6.63
CA LYS A 187 13.62 13.40 -7.09
C LYS A 187 12.76 14.61 -7.44
N LEU A 188 12.62 15.53 -6.50
CA LEU A 188 11.83 16.77 -6.70
C LEU A 188 12.41 17.69 -7.79
N SER A 189 13.70 17.59 -8.09
CA SER A 189 14.34 18.35 -9.18
C SER A 189 13.73 18.08 -10.55
N GLU A 190 12.99 16.99 -10.71
CA GLU A 190 12.27 16.64 -11.95
C GLU A 190 10.93 17.37 -12.06
N ILE A 191 10.29 17.66 -10.93
CA ILE A 191 9.11 18.54 -10.91
C ILE A 191 9.52 19.99 -11.17
N SER A 192 10.55 20.49 -10.47
CA SER A 192 11.02 21.86 -10.62
C SER A 192 12.48 21.99 -10.21
N LYS A 193 13.27 22.74 -11.01
CA LYS A 193 14.66 23.06 -10.66
C LYS A 193 14.71 23.82 -9.32
N GLY A 194 15.48 23.29 -8.36
CA GLY A 194 15.62 23.90 -7.03
C GLY A 194 14.50 23.54 -6.04
N ALA A 195 13.53 22.68 -6.40
CA ALA A 195 12.52 22.20 -5.47
C ALA A 195 13.17 21.46 -4.28
N ARG A 196 12.67 21.74 -3.08
CA ARG A 196 13.15 21.15 -1.82
C ARG A 196 12.04 20.36 -1.14
N PHE A 197 12.38 19.29 -0.44
CA PHE A 197 11.39 18.43 0.24
C PHE A 197 10.49 19.24 1.19
N ARG A 198 11.03 20.18 1.96
CA ARG A 198 10.25 21.03 2.86
C ARG A 198 9.10 21.79 2.15
N ASP A 199 9.26 22.10 0.86
CA ASP A 199 8.28 22.87 0.09
C ASP A 199 7.15 21.97 -0.46
N TYR A 200 7.36 20.64 -0.45
CA TYR A 200 6.44 19.60 -0.91
C TYR A 200 5.98 18.66 0.21
N GLU A 201 6.45 18.86 1.44
CA GLU A 201 6.11 17.99 2.59
C GLU A 201 4.60 17.80 2.72
N ASN A 202 3.85 18.92 2.72
CA ASN A 202 2.39 18.90 2.81
C ASN A 202 1.74 18.14 1.64
N ALA A 203 2.34 18.16 0.45
CA ALA A 203 1.82 17.42 -0.70
C ALA A 203 1.95 15.90 -0.50
N PHE A 204 3.10 15.43 -0.03
CA PHE A 204 3.30 14.01 0.30
C PHE A 204 2.43 13.57 1.48
N MET A 205 2.30 14.40 2.50
CA MET A 205 1.43 14.11 3.65
C MET A 205 -0.03 14.02 3.21
N TRP A 206 -0.50 14.98 2.42
CA TRP A 206 -1.87 14.98 1.92
C TRP A 206 -2.19 13.71 1.12
N LEU A 207 -1.31 13.32 0.19
CA LEU A 207 -1.50 12.10 -0.62
C LEU A 207 -1.52 10.83 0.24
N ALA A 208 -0.68 10.76 1.27
CA ALA A 208 -0.64 9.62 2.19
C ALA A 208 -1.89 9.58 3.10
N GLU A 209 -2.32 10.73 3.61
CA GLU A 209 -3.54 10.87 4.41
C GLU A 209 -4.80 10.58 3.60
N ALA A 210 -4.75 10.88 2.29
CA ALA A 210 -5.78 10.50 1.33
C ALA A 210 -5.77 9.01 0.99
N MET A 211 -4.79 8.26 1.49
CA MET A 211 -4.55 6.84 1.16
C MET A 211 -4.34 6.60 -0.34
N ILE A 212 -3.86 7.62 -1.08
CA ILE A 212 -3.51 7.52 -2.50
C ILE A 212 -2.11 6.97 -2.68
N VAL A 213 -1.21 7.27 -1.72
CA VAL A 213 0.17 6.82 -1.75
C VAL A 213 0.63 6.25 -0.41
N ASN A 214 1.65 5.42 -0.45
CA ASN A 214 2.38 4.92 0.69
C ASN A 214 3.77 5.56 0.73
N ASN A 215 4.00 6.49 1.65
CA ASN A 215 5.32 7.05 1.87
C ASN A 215 6.22 6.04 2.60
N CYS A 216 7.44 5.86 2.08
CA CYS A 216 8.48 5.03 2.66
C CYS A 216 9.67 5.92 3.04
N TYR A 217 10.06 5.91 4.30
CA TYR A 217 11.03 6.84 4.87
C TYR A 217 12.40 6.21 5.02
N ASN A 218 13.46 6.99 4.80
CA ASN A 218 14.82 6.52 5.04
C ASN A 218 15.08 6.45 6.56
N ALA A 219 15.46 5.26 7.04
CA ALA A 219 15.91 5.10 8.42
C ALA A 219 17.46 5.12 8.45
N THR A 220 18.05 6.16 9.02
CA THR A 220 19.51 6.31 9.07
C THR A 220 20.20 5.30 9.97
N GLU A 221 19.47 4.76 10.97
CA GLU A 221 19.92 3.71 11.88
C GLU A 221 18.86 2.62 12.00
N PRO A 222 19.18 1.34 11.71
CA PRO A 222 18.24 0.23 11.80
C PRO A 222 18.11 -0.25 13.25
N THR A 223 17.52 0.58 14.09
CA THR A 223 17.19 0.27 15.49
C THR A 223 15.71 -0.08 15.63
N VAL A 224 15.32 -0.71 16.72
CA VAL A 224 13.92 -1.15 16.97
C VAL A 224 12.91 -0.01 16.86
N GLY A 225 13.33 1.23 17.12
CA GLY A 225 12.54 2.44 16.93
C GLY A 225 12.88 3.12 15.60
N LEU A 226 12.57 2.52 14.45
CA LEU A 226 12.87 3.07 13.12
C LEU A 226 12.42 4.53 12.96
N ALA A 227 11.26 4.89 13.52
CA ALA A 227 10.76 6.26 13.48
C ALA A 227 11.67 7.28 14.22
N MET A 228 12.52 6.82 15.15
CA MET A 228 13.47 7.71 15.85
C MET A 228 14.66 8.11 14.98
N SER A 229 14.92 7.38 13.90
CA SER A 229 16.00 7.62 12.94
C SER A 229 15.48 7.99 11.55
N GLU A 230 14.23 8.43 11.47
CA GLU A 230 13.57 8.83 10.22
C GLU A 230 14.19 10.08 9.63
N GLU A 231 14.61 10.01 8.39
CA GLU A 231 15.10 11.15 7.61
C GLU A 231 13.98 11.69 6.71
N HIS A 232 13.59 12.94 6.93
CA HIS A 232 12.48 13.56 6.19
C HIS A 232 12.84 14.07 4.80
N THR A 233 14.14 14.22 4.51
CA THR A 233 14.63 14.77 3.23
C THR A 233 14.74 13.73 2.12
N THR A 234 14.66 12.46 2.46
CA THR A 234 14.80 11.34 1.50
C THR A 234 13.67 10.35 1.71
N ARG A 235 12.86 10.14 0.69
CA ARG A 235 11.74 9.18 0.74
C ARG A 235 11.55 8.48 -0.59
N LYS A 236 10.95 7.30 -0.53
CA LYS A 236 10.30 6.65 -1.67
C LYS A 236 8.79 6.88 -1.51
N CYS A 237 8.07 6.99 -2.62
CA CYS A 237 6.63 7.22 -2.62
C CYS A 237 6.00 6.19 -3.56
N TYR A 238 5.29 5.24 -3.00
CA TYR A 238 4.62 4.17 -3.73
C TYR A 238 3.14 4.50 -3.91
N MET A 239 2.54 4.05 -5.01
CA MET A 239 1.09 4.09 -5.16
C MET A 239 0.43 3.14 -4.15
N ALA A 240 -0.67 3.54 -3.53
CA ALA A 240 -1.35 2.69 -2.55
C ALA A 240 -1.93 1.42 -3.16
N ASP A 241 -2.26 1.45 -4.45
CA ASP A 241 -2.75 0.30 -5.22
C ASP A 241 -1.92 0.12 -6.50
N THR A 242 -1.37 -1.07 -6.69
CA THR A 242 -0.48 -1.37 -7.82
C THR A 242 -1.23 -1.44 -9.15
N GLY A 243 -2.48 -1.89 -9.16
CA GLY A 243 -3.32 -1.85 -10.35
C GLY A 243 -3.60 -0.42 -10.82
N LEU A 244 -3.80 0.51 -9.87
CA LEU A 244 -3.91 1.94 -10.19
C LEU A 244 -2.58 2.51 -10.72
N LEU A 245 -1.42 2.08 -10.19
CA LEU A 245 -0.12 2.48 -10.71
C LEU A 245 0.03 2.05 -12.18
N VAL A 246 -0.35 0.82 -12.53
CA VAL A 246 -0.36 0.35 -13.92
C VAL A 246 -1.23 1.24 -14.78
N ALA A 247 -2.48 1.49 -14.39
CA ALA A 247 -3.40 2.33 -15.16
C ALA A 247 -2.91 3.79 -15.26
N HIS A 248 -2.25 4.31 -14.21
CA HIS A 248 -1.66 5.65 -14.20
C HIS A 248 -0.51 5.78 -15.21
N SER A 249 0.30 4.72 -15.36
CA SER A 249 1.39 4.68 -16.34
C SER A 249 0.92 4.74 -17.80
N PHE A 250 -0.34 4.38 -18.07
CA PHE A 250 -0.98 4.38 -19.39
C PHE A 250 -2.19 5.32 -19.46
N MET A 251 -2.20 6.39 -18.64
CA MET A 251 -3.37 7.28 -18.54
C MET A 251 -3.67 8.02 -19.83
N ASP A 252 -2.65 8.35 -20.62
CA ASP A 252 -2.78 9.06 -21.89
C ASP A 252 -3.24 8.17 -23.04
N ASP A 253 -3.15 6.85 -22.90
CA ASP A 253 -3.60 5.90 -23.92
C ASP A 253 -5.11 5.78 -23.90
N LYS A 254 -5.75 6.11 -25.03
CA LYS A 254 -7.22 6.00 -25.17
C LYS A 254 -7.71 4.55 -25.05
N PHE A 255 -6.85 3.60 -25.40
CA PHE A 255 -7.17 2.16 -25.44
C PHE A 255 -6.05 1.36 -24.80
N THR A 256 -6.24 1.00 -23.55
CA THR A 256 -5.43 -0.05 -22.92
C THR A 256 -6.22 -1.35 -23.07
N ASP A 257 -5.85 -2.17 -24.04
CA ASP A 257 -6.59 -3.39 -24.39
C ASP A 257 -6.11 -4.61 -23.57
N ASN A 258 -6.86 -5.70 -23.68
CA ASN A 258 -6.52 -6.95 -23.02
C ASN A 258 -5.20 -7.56 -23.53
N GLU A 259 -4.76 -7.22 -24.74
CA GLU A 259 -3.53 -7.73 -25.33
C GLU A 259 -2.31 -7.11 -24.65
N LEU A 260 -2.32 -5.78 -24.45
CA LEU A 260 -1.29 -5.07 -23.66
C LEU A 260 -1.14 -5.67 -22.26
N TYR A 261 -2.25 -5.88 -21.56
CA TYR A 261 -2.24 -6.48 -20.22
C TYR A 261 -1.72 -7.92 -20.21
N ARG A 262 -2.05 -8.71 -21.23
CA ARG A 262 -1.50 -10.06 -21.42
C ARG A 262 0.01 -10.03 -21.64
N ASP A 263 0.50 -9.07 -22.39
CA ASP A 263 1.93 -8.96 -22.67
C ASP A 263 2.70 -8.52 -21.42
N ILE A 264 2.13 -7.65 -20.59
CA ILE A 264 2.67 -7.35 -19.26
C ILE A 264 2.65 -8.61 -18.37
N LEU A 265 1.53 -9.35 -18.34
CA LEU A 265 1.39 -10.58 -17.56
C LEU A 265 2.40 -11.66 -17.94
N LEU A 266 2.74 -11.74 -19.24
CA LEU A 266 3.64 -12.73 -19.82
C LEU A 266 5.10 -12.23 -19.90
N ASP A 267 5.41 -11.08 -19.32
CA ASP A 267 6.74 -10.44 -19.32
C ASP A 267 7.32 -10.20 -20.76
N ARG A 268 6.42 -9.94 -21.70
CA ARG A 268 6.78 -9.68 -23.11
C ARG A 268 7.09 -8.23 -23.39
N LEU A 269 6.51 -7.32 -22.63
CA LEU A 269 6.73 -5.90 -22.72
C LEU A 269 7.66 -5.48 -21.58
N HIS A 270 8.87 -5.56 -21.57
CA HIS A 270 9.83 -5.09 -20.56
C HIS A 270 9.37 -3.84 -19.76
N VAL A 271 8.07 -3.82 -19.38
CA VAL A 271 7.50 -2.86 -18.44
C VAL A 271 8.27 -3.05 -17.15
N ASN A 272 8.72 -1.98 -16.56
CA ASN A 272 9.63 -1.97 -15.43
C ASN A 272 9.11 -2.87 -14.28
N GLU A 273 9.37 -4.17 -14.40
CA GLU A 273 8.92 -5.21 -13.47
C GLU A 273 9.37 -4.87 -12.04
N GLY A 274 10.55 -4.29 -11.90
CA GLY A 274 11.06 -3.82 -10.61
C GLY A 274 10.17 -2.74 -9.97
N MET A 275 9.54 -1.88 -10.79
CA MET A 275 8.59 -0.88 -10.30
C MET A 275 7.36 -1.55 -9.68
N LEU A 276 6.76 -2.49 -10.41
CA LEU A 276 5.55 -3.18 -9.97
C LEU A 276 5.82 -4.06 -8.75
N MET A 277 6.94 -4.77 -8.74
CA MET A 277 7.33 -5.66 -7.65
C MET A 277 7.61 -4.91 -6.34
N GLU A 278 8.32 -3.79 -6.37
CA GLU A 278 8.52 -3.00 -5.16
C GLU A 278 7.21 -2.35 -4.70
N ASN A 279 6.37 -1.86 -5.63
CA ASN A 279 5.10 -1.23 -5.27
C ASN A 279 4.12 -2.22 -4.63
N ILE A 280 4.00 -3.45 -5.17
CA ILE A 280 3.11 -4.45 -4.58
C ILE A 280 3.60 -4.90 -3.20
N VAL A 281 4.92 -5.03 -2.99
CA VAL A 281 5.47 -5.32 -1.66
C VAL A 281 5.17 -4.18 -0.68
N ALA A 282 5.28 -2.92 -1.11
CA ALA A 282 4.90 -1.76 -0.28
C ALA A 282 3.41 -1.80 0.09
N GLN A 283 2.54 -2.17 -0.85
CA GLN A 283 1.10 -2.34 -0.64
C GLN A 283 0.81 -3.44 0.38
N GLU A 284 1.36 -4.64 0.22
CA GLU A 284 1.18 -5.78 1.13
C GLU A 284 1.69 -5.47 2.54
N LEU A 285 2.88 -4.88 2.68
CA LEU A 285 3.42 -4.50 3.98
C LEU A 285 2.56 -3.44 4.68
N ARG A 286 1.95 -2.51 3.93
CA ARG A 286 1.02 -1.52 4.50
C ARG A 286 -0.28 -2.17 4.96
N ALA A 287 -0.85 -3.06 4.15
CA ALA A 287 -2.05 -3.83 4.52
C ALA A 287 -1.81 -4.69 5.78
N SER A 288 -0.59 -5.24 5.93
CA SER A 288 -0.16 -5.96 7.16
C SER A 288 0.15 -5.03 8.36
N GLY A 289 -0.11 -3.72 8.25
CA GLY A 289 0.03 -2.76 9.35
C GLY A 289 1.43 -2.17 9.55
N HIS A 290 2.36 -2.40 8.63
CA HIS A 290 3.71 -1.83 8.75
C HIS A 290 3.76 -0.37 8.27
N LYS A 291 4.37 0.51 9.05
CA LYS A 291 4.91 1.77 8.53
C LYS A 291 6.13 1.44 7.68
N LEU A 292 6.21 2.00 6.46
CA LEU A 292 7.26 1.67 5.53
C LEU A 292 8.54 2.44 5.81
N PHE A 293 9.65 1.71 5.89
CA PHE A 293 10.99 2.24 6.00
C PHE A 293 11.91 1.54 5.01
N PHE A 294 12.91 2.27 4.50
CA PHE A 294 14.02 1.73 3.74
C PHE A 294 15.34 2.20 4.38
N TYR A 295 16.45 1.65 3.94
CA TYR A 295 17.76 2.14 4.33
C TYR A 295 18.53 2.52 3.09
N SER A 296 19.11 3.71 3.07
CA SER A 296 20.00 4.11 2.03
C SER A 296 21.16 4.91 2.61
N ARG A 297 22.36 4.53 2.19
CA ARG A 297 23.59 5.29 2.46
C ARG A 297 24.33 5.50 1.17
N SER A 298 24.62 6.76 0.87
CA SER A 298 25.52 7.17 -0.22
C SER A 298 26.76 7.80 0.39
N ASP A 299 27.93 7.32 0.02
CA ASP A 299 29.22 7.87 0.43
C ASP A 299 29.96 8.30 -0.84
N THR A 300 30.16 9.60 -0.99
CA THR A 300 30.83 10.19 -2.15
C THR A 300 32.32 9.87 -2.18
N ASN A 301 32.93 9.63 -1.04
CA ASN A 301 34.39 9.38 -0.90
C ASN A 301 34.72 7.89 -1.04
N ASN A 302 33.80 7.01 -0.65
CA ASN A 302 33.99 5.56 -0.76
C ASN A 302 32.72 4.85 -1.23
N ARG A 303 32.66 4.54 -2.53
CA ARG A 303 31.51 3.86 -3.14
C ARG A 303 31.26 2.46 -2.59
N GLU A 304 32.24 1.83 -1.95
CA GLU A 304 32.04 0.52 -1.29
C GLU A 304 31.08 0.62 -0.11
N ASN A 305 30.96 1.81 0.50
CA ASN A 305 29.99 2.08 1.56
C ASN A 305 28.56 2.29 1.07
N ASN A 306 28.37 2.43 -0.25
CA ASN A 306 27.04 2.60 -0.80
C ASN A 306 26.24 1.31 -0.65
N MET A 307 25.07 1.45 -0.04
CA MET A 307 24.14 0.34 0.13
C MET A 307 22.70 0.88 0.21
N GLU A 308 21.78 0.11 -0.32
CA GLU A 308 20.35 0.38 -0.24
C GLU A 308 19.64 -0.93 0.08
N ILE A 309 18.69 -0.89 1.02
CA ILE A 309 17.78 -1.98 1.38
C ILE A 309 16.37 -1.48 1.10
N ASP A 310 15.58 -2.21 0.33
CA ASP A 310 14.30 -1.77 -0.17
C ASP A 310 13.27 -1.53 0.93
N PHE A 311 13.18 -2.44 1.91
CA PHE A 311 12.32 -2.26 3.08
C PHE A 311 12.98 -2.75 4.37
N LEU A 312 12.59 -2.09 5.46
CA LEU A 312 12.93 -2.49 6.82
C LEU A 312 11.63 -2.69 7.62
N ILE A 313 11.45 -3.86 8.19
CA ILE A 313 10.33 -4.13 9.10
C ILE A 313 10.83 -4.52 10.49
N ARG A 314 10.02 -4.22 11.51
CA ARG A 314 10.29 -4.67 12.87
C ARG A 314 9.59 -6.00 13.12
N LYS A 315 10.36 -7.04 13.45
CA LYS A 315 9.83 -8.28 14.00
C LYS A 315 10.35 -8.48 15.43
N LYS A 316 9.45 -8.42 16.42
CA LYS A 316 9.80 -8.47 17.87
C LYS A 316 10.79 -7.34 18.24
N ARG A 317 12.01 -7.69 18.59
CA ARG A 317 13.07 -6.77 19.06
C ARG A 317 14.18 -6.55 18.02
N LYS A 318 13.97 -6.92 16.77
CA LYS A 318 14.98 -6.80 15.71
C LYS A 318 14.37 -6.21 14.44
N ILE A 319 15.23 -5.60 13.64
CA ILE A 319 14.89 -5.08 12.32
C ILE A 319 15.27 -6.11 11.28
N CYS A 320 14.30 -6.51 10.48
CA CYS A 320 14.48 -7.46 9.38
C CYS A 320 14.57 -6.69 8.06
N PRO A 321 15.72 -6.75 7.36
CA PRO A 321 15.86 -6.16 6.03
C PRO A 321 15.20 -7.03 4.98
N ILE A 322 14.55 -6.38 4.01
CA ILE A 322 13.89 -7.00 2.87
C ILE A 322 14.45 -6.40 1.59
N GLU A 323 14.93 -7.23 0.68
CA GLU A 323 15.24 -6.86 -0.71
C GLU A 323 14.21 -7.47 -1.67
N VAL A 324 13.82 -6.71 -2.69
CA VAL A 324 12.90 -7.14 -3.74
C VAL A 324 13.66 -7.34 -5.04
N LYS A 325 13.47 -8.47 -5.71
CA LYS A 325 14.14 -8.83 -6.95
C LYS A 325 13.12 -9.29 -7.99
N SER A 326 13.03 -8.59 -9.10
CA SER A 326 12.11 -8.91 -10.19
C SER A 326 12.60 -10.01 -11.15
N GLY A 327 13.90 -10.27 -11.17
CA GLY A 327 14.49 -11.22 -12.12
C GLY A 327 15.56 -12.12 -11.51
N VAL A 328 16.32 -12.79 -12.37
CA VAL A 328 17.47 -13.60 -11.96
C VAL A 328 18.58 -12.70 -11.46
N TYR A 329 18.81 -12.69 -10.16
CA TYR A 329 19.93 -11.97 -9.55
C TYR A 329 21.08 -12.92 -9.20
N ARG A 330 22.30 -12.42 -9.35
CA ARG A 330 23.53 -13.19 -9.03
C ARG A 330 24.17 -12.75 -7.71
N LYS A 331 23.87 -11.52 -7.24
CA LYS A 331 24.50 -10.92 -6.05
C LYS A 331 23.47 -10.09 -5.28
N HIS A 332 23.58 -10.13 -3.95
CA HIS A 332 22.83 -9.28 -3.01
C HIS A 332 23.81 -8.48 -2.13
N SER A 333 24.76 -7.81 -2.81
CA SER A 333 25.89 -7.13 -2.15
C SER A 333 25.46 -6.05 -1.15
N SER A 334 24.32 -5.37 -1.37
CA SER A 334 23.78 -4.39 -0.41
C SER A 334 23.34 -5.06 0.88
N LEU A 335 22.62 -6.18 0.77
CA LEU A 335 22.15 -6.95 1.93
C LEU A 335 23.33 -7.52 2.73
N ASP A 336 24.36 -8.03 2.06
CA ASP A 336 25.55 -8.57 2.73
C ASP A 336 26.32 -7.48 3.48
N LYS A 337 26.53 -6.32 2.84
CA LYS A 337 27.14 -5.14 3.47
C LYS A 337 26.32 -4.67 4.68
N PHE A 338 25.00 -4.63 4.54
CA PHE A 338 24.09 -4.24 5.61
C PHE A 338 24.16 -5.20 6.80
N ARG A 339 24.12 -6.52 6.53
CA ARG A 339 24.29 -7.56 7.54
C ARG A 339 25.60 -7.44 8.29
N SER A 340 26.70 -7.21 7.57
CA SER A 340 28.03 -7.05 8.16
C SER A 340 28.12 -5.82 9.04
N LYS A 341 27.61 -4.68 8.55
CA LYS A 341 27.64 -3.39 9.25
C LYS A 341 26.82 -3.39 10.54
N PHE A 342 25.63 -4.01 10.50
CA PHE A 342 24.67 -3.97 11.61
C PHE A 342 24.56 -5.32 12.32
N LYS A 343 25.63 -6.12 12.30
CA LYS A 343 25.70 -7.43 12.97
C LYS A 343 25.24 -7.32 14.44
N GLY A 344 24.31 -8.17 14.84
CA GLY A 344 23.71 -8.19 16.18
C GLY A 344 22.49 -7.27 16.38
N LYS A 345 22.31 -6.25 15.58
CA LYS A 345 21.14 -5.34 15.62
C LYS A 345 19.97 -5.83 14.74
N ILE A 346 20.27 -6.57 13.67
CA ILE A 346 19.28 -7.04 12.70
C ILE A 346 18.76 -8.45 13.03
N GLY A 347 17.55 -8.71 12.58
CA GLY A 347 16.89 -10.02 12.60
C GLY A 347 17.10 -10.79 11.30
N GLN A 348 16.11 -11.59 10.95
CA GLN A 348 16.10 -12.40 9.76
C GLN A 348 16.09 -11.53 8.49
N PRO A 349 17.04 -11.67 7.57
CA PRO A 349 17.00 -11.03 6.27
C PRO A 349 16.13 -11.82 5.30
N TYR A 350 15.39 -11.11 4.46
CA TYR A 350 14.51 -11.68 3.43
C TYR A 350 14.87 -11.16 2.05
N ILE A 351 14.73 -12.02 1.05
CA ILE A 351 14.71 -11.65 -0.36
C ILE A 351 13.37 -12.08 -0.94
N LEU A 352 12.56 -11.13 -1.40
CA LEU A 352 11.33 -11.37 -2.12
C LEU A 352 11.62 -11.41 -3.63
N TYR A 353 11.17 -12.47 -4.31
CA TYR A 353 11.53 -12.69 -5.70
C TYR A 353 10.52 -13.59 -6.43
N THR A 354 10.81 -13.95 -7.68
CA THR A 354 9.86 -14.66 -8.55
C THR A 354 9.96 -16.18 -8.52
N LYS A 355 10.76 -16.75 -7.60
CA LYS A 355 10.91 -18.22 -7.49
C LYS A 355 10.39 -18.74 -6.16
N ASP A 356 10.39 -20.06 -5.99
CA ASP A 356 9.85 -20.75 -4.82
C ASP A 356 10.73 -20.56 -3.57
N VAL A 357 10.21 -20.92 -2.40
CA VAL A 357 10.88 -20.78 -1.09
C VAL A 357 12.18 -21.56 -1.05
N PHE A 358 13.25 -20.91 -0.61
CA PHE A 358 14.47 -21.59 -0.19
C PHE A 358 15.28 -20.75 0.82
N VAL A 359 16.18 -21.41 1.54
CA VAL A 359 17.06 -20.75 2.51
C VAL A 359 18.51 -20.93 2.08
N LYS A 360 19.28 -19.84 2.04
CA LYS A 360 20.69 -19.84 1.72
C LYS A 360 21.44 -18.84 2.59
N GLU A 361 22.54 -19.27 3.24
CA GLU A 361 23.43 -18.40 4.04
C GLU A 361 22.70 -17.54 5.07
N GLU A 362 21.73 -18.15 5.76
CA GLU A 362 20.83 -17.50 6.73
C GLU A 362 19.89 -16.42 6.13
N VAL A 363 19.81 -16.32 4.81
CA VAL A 363 18.84 -15.47 4.10
C VAL A 363 17.67 -16.32 3.67
N ILE A 364 16.47 -15.90 4.00
CA ILE A 364 15.24 -16.54 3.55
C ILE A 364 14.81 -15.90 2.22
N HIS A 365 14.69 -16.74 1.21
CA HIS A 365 14.19 -16.35 -0.09
C HIS A 365 12.73 -16.77 -0.20
N LEU A 366 11.84 -15.83 -0.40
CA LEU A 366 10.40 -16.05 -0.47
C LEU A 366 9.84 -15.63 -1.83
N PRO A 367 8.89 -16.38 -2.37
CA PRO A 367 8.08 -15.88 -3.47
C PRO A 367 7.44 -14.55 -3.07
N ILE A 368 7.39 -13.62 -4.01
CA ILE A 368 6.94 -12.25 -3.73
C ILE A 368 5.51 -12.19 -3.15
N TYR A 369 4.63 -13.11 -3.53
CA TYR A 369 3.27 -13.21 -2.99
C TYR A 369 3.23 -13.60 -1.49
N MET A 370 4.35 -14.01 -0.90
CA MET A 370 4.45 -14.25 0.55
C MET A 370 4.82 -12.99 1.35
N ALA A 371 4.91 -11.81 0.70
CA ALA A 371 5.11 -10.54 1.39
C ALA A 371 4.03 -10.27 2.43
N MET A 372 2.79 -10.74 2.20
CA MET A 372 1.64 -10.64 3.10
C MET A 372 1.87 -11.30 4.48
N PHE A 373 2.81 -12.24 4.62
CA PHE A 373 3.13 -12.89 5.90
C PHE A 373 4.29 -12.21 6.66
N LEU A 374 4.88 -11.17 6.11
CA LEU A 374 5.99 -10.45 6.74
C LEU A 374 5.50 -9.37 7.66
#